data_25a3af23d4888be21ff116f8f3f72672
#
_entry.id   25a3af23d4888be21ff116f8f3f72672
#
_cell.length_a   1.000
_cell.length_b   1.000
_cell.length_c   1.000
_cell.angle_alpha   90.00
_cell.angle_beta   90.00
_cell.angle_gamma   90.00
#
_symmetry.space_group_name_H-M   'P 1'
#
loop_
_entity.id
_entity.type
_entity.pdbx_description
1 polymer ?
#
loop_
_entity_poly.entity_id
_entity_poly.type
_entity_poly.pdbx_seq_one_letter_code
_entity_poly.pdbx_strand_id
1 'polypeptide(L)'
;MPWVADASVRRVWPDKLVIALDEQLPVARWGDKALLNNEGKAFEPQEIARFSELPQLNGPERSKRKVMRQYQQFSSLLRPQGMVVSKLELRDRGSWFLTTDDGMELLLGRDNLVDKMQRFMTIEQLMLSDRRELIARVDLRYSNGMAVAWRDVGEAEKAAE
;
A
#
# COMPACT_ATOMS: atom_id res chain seq x y z
N MET A 1 1.25 24.97 -7.08
CA MET A 1 1.91 23.68 -7.33
C MET A 1 1.24 22.58 -6.53
N PRO A 2 0.86 21.49 -7.16
CA PRO A 2 0.14 20.41 -6.45
C PRO A 2 0.96 19.70 -5.37
N TRP A 3 2.26 19.95 -5.35
CA TRP A 3 3.18 19.36 -4.36
C TRP A 3 3.18 20.08 -3.03
N VAL A 4 2.55 21.23 -2.95
CA VAL A 4 2.57 22.06 -1.75
C VAL A 4 1.23 21.92 -1.04
N ALA A 5 1.23 21.26 0.10
CA ALA A 5 0.03 21.07 0.92
C ALA A 5 -0.37 22.35 1.64
N ASP A 6 0.65 23.05 2.11
CA ASP A 6 0.45 24.27 2.87
C ASP A 6 1.67 25.15 2.69
N ALA A 7 1.46 26.40 2.38
CA ALA A 7 2.53 27.38 2.26
C ALA A 7 2.34 28.45 3.33
N SER A 8 3.24 28.49 4.29
CA SER A 8 3.23 29.44 5.38
C SER A 8 4.38 30.42 5.21
N VAL A 9 4.07 31.71 5.05
CA VAL A 9 5.08 32.74 4.93
C VAL A 9 5.24 33.43 6.28
N ARG A 10 6.41 33.27 6.87
CA ARG A 10 6.77 33.97 8.12
C ARG A 10 7.77 35.04 7.80
N ARG A 11 7.47 36.26 8.21
CA ARG A 11 8.41 37.35 8.13
C ARG A 11 9.27 37.36 9.38
N VAL A 12 10.54 37.09 9.19
CA VAL A 12 11.53 37.21 10.26
C VAL A 12 12.30 38.48 10.00
N TRP A 13 12.07 39.47 10.85
CA TRP A 13 12.78 40.75 10.71
C TRP A 13 14.13 40.70 11.41
N PRO A 14 15.14 41.39 10.88
CA PRO A 14 14.99 42.38 9.79
C PRO A 14 15.19 41.82 8.38
N ASP A 15 15.77 40.65 8.19
CA ASP A 15 16.35 40.34 6.89
C ASP A 15 15.93 39.06 6.22
N LYS A 16 15.08 38.28 6.87
CA LYS A 16 14.75 36.96 6.30
C LYS A 16 13.27 36.78 6.08
N LEU A 17 12.94 36.49 4.83
CA LEU A 17 11.68 35.87 4.51
C LEU A 17 11.88 34.35 4.57
N VAL A 18 11.32 33.72 5.59
CA VAL A 18 11.36 32.26 5.70
C VAL A 18 10.04 31.73 5.18
N ILE A 19 10.13 31.02 4.08
CA ILE A 19 8.97 30.32 3.52
C ILE A 19 9.05 28.88 4.01
N ALA A 20 8.12 28.51 4.90
CA ALA A 20 7.98 27.13 5.31
C ALA A 20 7.00 26.47 4.35
N LEU A 21 7.51 25.63 3.48
CA LEU A 21 6.71 24.85 2.55
C LEU A 21 6.55 23.46 3.10
N ASP A 22 5.32 23.11 3.43
CA ASP A 22 4.99 21.71 3.70
C ASP A 22 4.78 21.04 2.35
N GLU A 23 5.88 20.57 1.76
CA GLU A 23 5.79 19.85 0.51
C GLU A 23 5.03 18.56 0.71
N GLN A 24 4.04 18.32 -0.12
CA GLN A 24 3.37 17.04 -0.16
C GLN A 24 4.26 16.05 -0.87
N LEU A 25 4.97 15.24 -0.07
CA LEU A 25 5.72 14.14 -0.64
C LEU A 25 4.72 13.04 -1.01
N PRO A 26 4.66 12.67 -2.29
CA PRO A 26 3.76 11.60 -2.70
C PRO A 26 4.25 10.28 -2.15
N VAL A 27 3.37 9.56 -1.45
CA VAL A 27 3.67 8.26 -0.86
C VAL A 27 2.94 7.16 -1.63
N ALA A 28 1.78 7.46 -2.17
CA ALA A 28 0.95 6.47 -2.86
C ALA A 28 0.04 7.16 -3.88
N ARG A 29 -0.45 6.36 -4.81
CA ARG A 29 -1.49 6.79 -5.74
C ARG A 29 -2.86 6.50 -5.14
N TRP A 30 -3.83 7.34 -5.43
CA TRP A 30 -5.21 7.13 -5.03
C TRP A 30 -6.11 7.15 -6.26
N GLY A 31 -6.76 6.03 -6.54
CA GLY A 31 -7.58 5.92 -7.74
C GLY A 31 -6.75 6.16 -9.00
N ASP A 32 -7.32 6.83 -9.98
CA ASP A 32 -6.69 7.04 -11.28
C ASP A 32 -5.97 8.38 -11.42
N LYS A 33 -6.30 9.36 -10.58
CA LYS A 33 -5.89 10.75 -10.82
C LYS A 33 -5.18 11.42 -9.66
N ALA A 34 -5.23 10.85 -8.47
CA ALA A 34 -4.74 11.53 -7.28
C ALA A 34 -3.53 10.83 -6.69
N LEU A 35 -2.76 11.58 -5.93
CA LEU A 35 -1.70 11.07 -5.07
C LEU A 35 -2.08 11.34 -3.63
N LEU A 36 -1.54 10.56 -2.73
CA LEU A 36 -1.69 10.77 -1.29
C LEU A 36 -0.34 11.08 -0.67
N ASN A 37 -0.34 12.02 0.28
CA ASN A 37 0.81 12.20 1.16
C ASN A 37 0.73 11.21 2.33
N ASN A 38 1.72 11.26 3.23
CA ASN A 38 1.78 10.35 4.36
C ASN A 38 0.65 10.53 5.39
N GLU A 39 -0.09 11.63 5.32
CA GLU A 39 -1.25 11.87 6.18
C GLU A 39 -2.56 11.43 5.54
N GLY A 40 -2.52 10.97 4.29
CA GLY A 40 -3.70 10.58 3.55
C GLY A 40 -4.44 11.73 2.90
N LYS A 41 -3.78 12.88 2.74
CA LYS A 41 -4.34 13.99 1.99
C LYS A 41 -4.09 13.80 0.51
N ALA A 42 -5.14 13.96 -0.28
CA ALA A 42 -5.09 13.79 -1.73
C ALA A 42 -4.74 15.09 -2.43
N PHE A 43 -3.96 14.97 -3.49
CA PHE A 43 -3.69 16.05 -4.41
C PHE A 43 -3.53 15.50 -5.82
N GLU A 44 -3.82 16.30 -6.83
CA GLU A 44 -3.73 15.88 -8.22
C GLU A 44 -2.48 16.47 -8.87
N PRO A 45 -1.53 15.62 -9.31
CA PRO A 45 -0.36 16.10 -10.03
C PRO A 45 -0.71 16.40 -11.49
N GLN A 46 0.14 17.18 -12.15
CA GLN A 46 -0.05 17.45 -13.57
C GLN A 46 0.17 16.19 -14.44
N GLU A 47 1.11 15.36 -14.03
CA GLU A 47 1.45 14.14 -14.77
C GLU A 47 1.50 12.94 -13.81
N ILE A 48 0.38 12.28 -13.65
CA ILE A 48 0.31 11.14 -12.74
C ILE A 48 1.15 9.95 -13.22
N ALA A 49 1.41 9.87 -14.51
CA ALA A 49 2.22 8.77 -15.06
C ALA A 49 3.65 8.72 -14.50
N ARG A 50 4.16 9.84 -14.00
CA ARG A 50 5.47 9.90 -13.34
C ARG A 50 5.53 9.11 -12.05
N PHE A 51 4.38 8.78 -11.48
CA PHE A 51 4.28 8.13 -10.17
C PHE A 51 3.79 6.70 -10.28
N SER A 52 3.98 6.08 -11.44
CA SER A 52 3.53 4.71 -11.68
C SER A 52 4.17 3.69 -10.75
N GLU A 53 5.32 4.00 -10.16
CA GLU A 53 6.02 3.10 -9.25
C GLU A 53 5.52 3.17 -7.81
N LEU A 54 4.75 4.20 -7.49
CA LEU A 54 4.17 4.30 -6.15
C LEU A 54 3.04 3.26 -5.99
N PRO A 55 2.83 2.78 -4.76
CA PRO A 55 1.74 1.83 -4.53
C PRO A 55 0.39 2.43 -4.85
N GLN A 56 -0.51 1.60 -5.33
CA GLN A 56 -1.86 1.99 -5.68
C GLN A 56 -2.79 1.73 -4.50
N LEU A 57 -3.43 2.78 -4.00
CA LEU A 57 -4.42 2.67 -2.94
C LEU A 57 -5.79 2.99 -3.49
N ASN A 58 -6.80 2.21 -3.13
CA ASN A 58 -8.17 2.40 -3.58
C ASN A 58 -9.14 2.19 -2.42
N GLY A 59 -10.27 2.84 -2.50
CA GLY A 59 -11.33 2.70 -1.51
C GLY A 59 -12.38 3.79 -1.66
N PRO A 60 -13.40 3.81 -0.78
CA PRO A 60 -14.34 4.91 -0.76
C PRO A 60 -13.64 6.25 -0.54
N GLU A 61 -14.13 7.31 -1.18
CA GLU A 61 -13.50 8.63 -1.13
C GLU A 61 -13.22 9.13 0.29
N ARG A 62 -14.12 8.88 1.20
CA ARG A 62 -13.98 9.31 2.60
C ARG A 62 -12.98 8.48 3.41
N SER A 63 -12.42 7.43 2.84
CA SER A 63 -11.56 6.48 3.54
C SER A 63 -10.06 6.70 3.28
N LYS A 64 -9.67 7.79 2.63
CA LYS A 64 -8.28 8.03 2.23
C LYS A 64 -7.29 7.92 3.40
N ARG A 65 -7.61 8.55 4.52
CA ARG A 65 -6.75 8.48 5.71
C ARG A 65 -6.69 7.08 6.29
N LYS A 66 -7.84 6.40 6.31
CA LYS A 66 -7.93 5.04 6.82
C LYS A 66 -7.10 4.09 5.98
N VAL A 67 -7.21 4.19 4.65
CA VAL A 67 -6.46 3.34 3.73
C VAL A 67 -4.96 3.64 3.82
N MET A 68 -4.57 4.90 3.87
CA MET A 68 -3.17 5.27 4.03
C MET A 68 -2.58 4.73 5.34
N ARG A 69 -3.32 4.86 6.43
CA ARG A 69 -2.88 4.36 7.74
C ARG A 69 -2.71 2.84 7.71
N GLN A 70 -3.65 2.15 7.07
CA GLN A 70 -3.59 0.69 6.94
C GLN A 70 -2.42 0.27 6.04
N TYR A 71 -2.18 1.01 4.97
CA TYR A 71 -1.03 0.78 4.10
C TYR A 71 0.28 0.88 4.88
N GLN A 72 0.42 1.93 5.69
CA GLN A 72 1.63 2.11 6.49
C GLN A 72 1.82 0.97 7.48
N GLN A 73 0.75 0.50 8.11
CA GLN A 73 0.81 -0.62 9.04
C GLN A 73 1.23 -1.92 8.33
N PHE A 74 0.58 -2.26 7.24
CA PHE A 74 0.92 -3.47 6.49
C PHE A 74 2.33 -3.39 5.91
N SER A 75 2.71 -2.25 5.40
CA SER A 75 4.04 -2.05 4.84
C SER A 75 5.13 -2.26 5.89
N SER A 76 4.93 -1.74 7.09
CA SER A 76 5.91 -1.91 8.17
C SER A 76 6.01 -3.36 8.65
N LEU A 77 4.92 -4.12 8.58
CA LEU A 77 4.93 -5.54 8.92
C LEU A 77 5.61 -6.40 7.85
N LEU A 78 5.42 -6.06 6.58
CA LEU A 78 5.90 -6.89 5.46
C LEU A 78 7.35 -6.59 5.04
N ARG A 79 7.82 -5.38 5.23
CA ARG A 79 9.18 -5.00 4.81
C ARG A 79 10.27 -5.87 5.41
N PRO A 80 10.26 -6.20 6.71
CA PRO A 80 11.29 -7.06 7.26
C PRO A 80 11.32 -8.45 6.64
N GLN A 81 10.23 -8.87 6.02
CA GLN A 81 10.13 -10.15 5.33
C GLN A 81 10.53 -10.05 3.85
N GLY A 82 10.96 -8.90 3.40
CA GLY A 82 11.31 -8.68 2.00
C GLY A 82 10.11 -8.52 1.07
N MET A 83 8.94 -8.24 1.61
CA MET A 83 7.74 -8.03 0.81
C MET A 83 7.36 -6.56 0.76
N VAL A 84 6.94 -6.09 -0.41
CA VAL A 84 6.56 -4.71 -0.65
C VAL A 84 5.10 -4.67 -1.11
N VAL A 85 4.32 -3.78 -0.53
CA VAL A 85 2.92 -3.60 -0.92
C VAL A 85 2.87 -2.79 -2.21
N SER A 86 2.33 -3.36 -3.27
CA SER A 86 2.13 -2.64 -4.53
C SER A 86 0.72 -2.11 -4.69
N LYS A 87 -0.25 -2.73 -4.02
CA LYS A 87 -1.65 -2.30 -4.10
C LYS A 87 -2.36 -2.64 -2.79
N LEU A 88 -3.19 -1.71 -2.33
CA LEU A 88 -4.08 -1.95 -1.20
C LEU A 88 -5.45 -1.37 -1.53
N GLU A 89 -6.48 -2.17 -1.33
CA GLU A 89 -7.84 -1.79 -1.65
C GLU A 89 -8.76 -2.06 -0.48
N LEU A 90 -9.55 -1.06 -0.13
CA LEU A 90 -10.68 -1.21 0.79
C LEU A 90 -11.95 -1.24 -0.06
N ARG A 91 -12.60 -2.40 -0.10
CA ARG A 91 -13.84 -2.55 -0.86
C ARG A 91 -15.05 -2.19 -0.01
N ASP A 92 -16.16 -2.02 -0.67
CA ASP A 92 -17.45 -1.89 -0.01
C ASP A 92 -17.61 -3.02 1.00
N ARG A 93 -18.31 -2.80 2.08
CA ARG A 93 -18.45 -3.73 3.19
C ARG A 93 -17.21 -3.84 4.08
N GLY A 94 -16.17 -3.06 3.82
CA GLY A 94 -15.00 -2.98 4.68
C GLY A 94 -13.97 -4.09 4.51
N SER A 95 -14.00 -4.83 3.42
CA SER A 95 -13.03 -5.90 3.15
C SER A 95 -11.73 -5.34 2.56
N TRP A 96 -10.60 -5.85 3.04
CA TRP A 96 -9.28 -5.43 2.60
C TRP A 96 -8.64 -6.44 1.66
N PHE A 97 -8.02 -5.93 0.59
CA PHE A 97 -7.31 -6.71 -0.40
C PHE A 97 -5.95 -6.07 -0.64
N LEU A 98 -4.90 -6.86 -0.54
CA LEU A 98 -3.53 -6.39 -0.68
C LEU A 98 -2.84 -7.17 -1.79
N THR A 99 -2.01 -6.51 -2.58
CA THR A 99 -1.17 -7.15 -3.58
C THR A 99 0.28 -6.74 -3.33
N THR A 100 1.18 -7.70 -3.35
CA THR A 100 2.62 -7.42 -3.23
C THR A 100 3.22 -7.12 -4.60
N ASP A 101 4.46 -6.64 -4.60
CA ASP A 101 5.15 -6.26 -5.84
C ASP A 101 5.43 -7.46 -6.75
N ASP A 102 5.49 -8.66 -6.21
CA ASP A 102 5.63 -9.89 -7.00
C ASP A 102 4.27 -10.47 -7.44
N GLY A 103 3.19 -9.74 -7.20
CA GLY A 103 1.87 -10.11 -7.70
C GLY A 103 1.05 -11.02 -6.81
N MET A 104 1.54 -11.32 -5.61
CA MET A 104 0.78 -12.14 -4.67
C MET A 104 -0.38 -11.34 -4.08
N GLU A 105 -1.58 -11.91 -4.11
CA GLU A 105 -2.78 -11.30 -3.55
C GLU A 105 -3.07 -11.85 -2.16
N LEU A 106 -3.36 -10.96 -1.21
CA LEU A 106 -3.77 -11.33 0.14
C LEU A 106 -5.20 -10.86 0.36
N LEU A 107 -6.08 -11.79 0.70
CA LEU A 107 -7.48 -11.51 1.03
C LEU A 107 -7.61 -11.50 2.54
N LEU A 108 -7.83 -10.33 3.13
CA LEU A 108 -7.75 -10.15 4.58
C LEU A 108 -9.11 -10.08 5.28
N GLY A 109 -10.17 -9.72 4.55
CA GLY A 109 -11.47 -9.52 5.16
C GLY A 109 -11.55 -8.21 5.91
N ARG A 110 -12.37 -8.15 6.97
CA ARG A 110 -12.72 -6.89 7.62
C ARG A 110 -12.08 -6.69 9.00
N ASP A 111 -11.76 -7.76 9.69
CA ASP A 111 -11.33 -7.68 11.09
C ASP A 111 -10.08 -8.51 11.36
N ASN A 112 -9.50 -8.32 12.53
CA ASN A 112 -8.31 -9.05 12.99
C ASN A 112 -7.17 -9.00 11.99
N LEU A 113 -6.98 -7.83 11.37
CA LEU A 113 -6.06 -7.68 10.25
C LEU A 113 -4.61 -7.94 10.67
N VAL A 114 -4.20 -7.45 11.82
CA VAL A 114 -2.83 -7.65 12.31
C VAL A 114 -2.58 -9.12 12.63
N ASP A 115 -3.52 -9.77 13.30
CA ASP A 115 -3.41 -11.20 13.63
C ASP A 115 -3.34 -12.06 12.38
N LYS A 116 -4.16 -11.75 11.38
CA LYS A 116 -4.14 -12.45 10.10
C LYS A 116 -2.82 -12.24 9.37
N MET A 117 -2.31 -11.02 9.37
CA MET A 117 -1.04 -10.71 8.74
C MET A 117 0.11 -11.42 9.43
N GLN A 118 0.11 -11.45 10.77
CA GLN A 118 1.13 -12.17 11.53
C GLN A 118 1.07 -13.67 11.27
N ARG A 119 -0.13 -14.23 11.19
CA ARG A 119 -0.32 -15.64 10.83
C ARG A 119 0.26 -15.94 9.45
N PHE A 120 -0.03 -15.08 8.49
CA PHE A 120 0.51 -15.21 7.13
C PHE A 120 2.04 -15.17 7.15
N MET A 121 2.64 -14.19 7.83
CA MET A 121 4.09 -14.05 7.87
C MET A 121 4.76 -15.24 8.53
N THR A 122 4.18 -15.77 9.59
CA THR A 122 4.72 -16.95 10.27
C THR A 122 4.73 -18.17 9.36
N ILE A 123 3.60 -18.42 8.68
CA ILE A 123 3.49 -19.59 7.80
C ILE A 123 4.35 -19.38 6.55
N GLU A 124 4.43 -18.19 6.03
CA GLU A 124 5.27 -17.88 4.88
C GLU A 124 6.75 -18.15 5.20
N GLN A 125 7.23 -17.69 6.35
CA GLN A 125 8.62 -17.94 6.76
C GLN A 125 8.93 -19.42 6.95
N LEU A 126 8.01 -20.15 7.58
CA LEU A 126 8.27 -21.54 7.93
C LEU A 126 8.09 -22.52 6.77
N MET A 127 7.15 -22.24 5.87
CA MET A 127 6.71 -23.22 4.90
C MET A 127 6.71 -22.75 3.45
N LEU A 128 6.62 -21.45 3.20
CA LEU A 128 6.35 -20.93 1.87
C LEU A 128 7.44 -20.04 1.28
N SER A 129 8.47 -19.69 2.05
CA SER A 129 9.47 -18.72 1.60
C SER A 129 10.18 -19.15 0.31
N ASP A 130 10.46 -20.45 0.16
CA ASP A 130 11.11 -21.01 -1.03
C ASP A 130 10.21 -20.99 -2.26
N ARG A 131 8.91 -20.85 -2.06
CA ARG A 131 7.91 -20.94 -3.12
C ARG A 131 7.08 -19.66 -3.24
N ARG A 132 7.55 -18.58 -2.64
CA ARG A 132 6.80 -17.31 -2.65
C ARG A 132 6.42 -16.87 -4.05
N GLU A 133 7.30 -17.06 -5.01
CA GLU A 133 7.09 -16.68 -6.40
C GLU A 133 5.96 -17.46 -7.07
N LEU A 134 5.65 -18.63 -6.56
CA LEU A 134 4.61 -19.50 -7.11
C LEU A 134 3.25 -19.25 -6.49
N ILE A 135 3.17 -18.39 -5.47
CA ILE A 135 1.91 -18.12 -4.80
C ILE A 135 1.16 -17.04 -5.58
N ALA A 136 -0.05 -17.37 -6.04
CA ALA A 136 -0.91 -16.41 -6.70
C ALA A 136 -1.75 -15.64 -5.69
N ARG A 137 -2.27 -16.33 -4.68
CA ARG A 137 -3.23 -15.75 -3.74
C ARG A 137 -3.18 -16.47 -2.41
N VAL A 138 -3.34 -15.72 -1.34
CA VAL A 138 -3.51 -16.26 0.01
C VAL A 138 -4.81 -15.72 0.58
N ASP A 139 -5.72 -16.58 0.95
CA ASP A 139 -6.99 -16.18 1.56
C ASP A 139 -6.89 -16.34 3.08
N LEU A 140 -6.89 -15.22 3.77
CA LEU A 140 -6.76 -15.15 5.23
C LEU A 140 -8.09 -14.86 5.92
N ARG A 141 -9.19 -14.94 5.21
CA ARG A 141 -10.52 -14.64 5.77
C ARG A 141 -11.01 -15.70 6.75
N TYR A 142 -10.34 -16.83 6.80
CA TYR A 142 -10.65 -17.90 7.74
C TYR A 142 -10.18 -17.56 9.15
N SER A 143 -10.91 -18.04 10.16
CA SER A 143 -10.57 -17.74 11.56
C SER A 143 -9.31 -18.46 12.04
N ASN A 144 -9.03 -19.66 11.54
CA ASN A 144 -7.96 -20.51 12.07
C ASN A 144 -6.95 -20.98 11.03
N GLY A 145 -6.88 -20.33 9.88
CA GLY A 145 -5.97 -20.80 8.86
C GLY A 145 -5.94 -19.90 7.67
N MET A 146 -5.42 -20.44 6.59
CA MET A 146 -5.40 -19.73 5.31
C MET A 146 -5.44 -20.74 4.18
N ALA A 147 -5.91 -20.28 3.02
CA ALA A 147 -5.91 -21.08 1.80
C ALA A 147 -4.94 -20.43 0.80
N VAL A 148 -4.07 -21.25 0.22
CA VAL A 148 -3.07 -20.79 -0.74
C VAL A 148 -3.44 -21.28 -2.12
N ALA A 149 -3.53 -20.35 -3.08
CA ALA A 149 -3.69 -20.68 -4.50
C ALA A 149 -2.34 -20.48 -5.18
N TRP A 150 -1.93 -21.46 -5.94
CA TRP A 150 -0.63 -21.48 -6.62
C TRP A 150 -0.77 -21.02 -8.07
N ARG A 151 0.29 -20.41 -8.59
CA ARG A 151 0.35 -20.06 -10.00
C ARG A 151 0.65 -21.30 -10.83
N ASP A 152 0.13 -21.32 -12.06
CA ASP A 152 0.55 -22.32 -13.02
C ASP A 152 2.02 -22.07 -13.41
N VAL A 153 2.73 -23.13 -13.74
CA VAL A 153 4.16 -23.05 -14.08
C VAL A 153 4.41 -22.02 -15.20
N GLY A 154 3.50 -21.98 -16.19
CA GLY A 154 3.63 -21.03 -17.30
C GLY A 154 3.48 -19.57 -16.88
N GLU A 155 2.65 -19.29 -15.87
CA GLU A 155 2.49 -17.96 -15.34
C GLU A 155 3.69 -17.51 -14.51
N ALA A 156 4.28 -18.46 -13.78
CA ALA A 156 5.48 -18.19 -12.99
C ALA A 156 6.67 -17.84 -13.89
N GLU A 157 6.82 -18.50 -15.01
CA GLU A 157 7.85 -18.20 -15.97
C GLU A 157 7.67 -16.79 -16.57
N LYS A 158 6.43 -16.42 -16.89
CA LYS A 158 6.13 -15.07 -17.40
C LYS A 158 6.42 -14.00 -16.37
N ALA A 159 6.16 -14.29 -15.11
CA ALA A 159 6.42 -13.32 -14.03
C ALA A 159 7.92 -13.14 -13.77
N ALA A 160 8.74 -14.13 -14.11
CA ALA A 160 10.19 -14.09 -13.95
C ALA A 160 10.91 -13.34 -15.09
N GLU A 161 10.23 -13.09 -16.21
CA GLU A 161 10.75 -12.32 -17.34
C GLU A 161 10.48 -10.83 -17.15
#